data_2f95de9fdff61abf5c0a0b7398e2e5ab
#
_entry.id   2f95de9fdff61abf5c0a0b7398e2e5ab
#
_cell.length_a   1.000
_cell.length_b   1.000
_cell.length_c   1.000
_cell.angle_alpha   90.00
_cell.angle_beta   90.00
_cell.angle_gamma   90.00
#
_symmetry.space_group_name_H-M   'P 1'
#
loop_
_entity.id
_entity.type
_entity.pdbx_description
1 polymer ?
#
loop_
_entity_poly.entity_id
_entity_poly.type
_entity_poly.pdbx_seq_one_letter_code
_entity_poly.pdbx_strand_id
1 'polypeptide(L)'
;MVDDEAMTMIRLPNGSSSWVPAASSRTSSIVTEDRNILWEDFCQAALRMIVAMEEADWPQECVAMLAKFWGNLQIHELRSSRDPLDQRTLIVYQAEQRRLWHLSISSPQGAYNLARINEEIIRKTREKVYWDERRLKDYQRDSRSMSFLLFRLKNLNLTFPIT
;
A
#
# COMPACT_ATOMS: atom_id res chain seq x y z
N MET A 1 11.88 -35.82 13.42
CA MET A 1 12.95 -34.80 13.39
C MET A 1 12.20 -33.45 13.39
N VAL A 2 12.15 -32.80 14.53
CA VAL A 2 11.52 -31.46 14.65
C VAL A 2 12.54 -30.50 14.09
N ASP A 3 12.25 -29.86 12.97
CA ASP A 3 13.04 -28.75 12.48
C ASP A 3 13.01 -27.64 13.53
N ASP A 4 14.18 -27.36 14.08
CA ASP A 4 14.43 -26.27 15.03
C ASP A 4 14.26 -24.96 14.26
N GLU A 5 13.04 -24.40 14.27
CA GLU A 5 12.73 -23.18 13.54
C GLU A 5 13.53 -22.03 14.17
N ALA A 6 14.62 -21.64 13.54
CA ALA A 6 15.48 -20.58 13.99
C ALA A 6 14.66 -19.30 14.24
N MET A 7 14.67 -18.79 15.47
CA MET A 7 13.98 -17.56 15.86
C MET A 7 14.93 -16.36 15.74
N THR A 8 14.44 -15.26 15.24
CA THR A 8 15.18 -13.99 15.12
C THR A 8 14.45 -12.88 15.87
N MET A 9 15.22 -12.03 16.54
CA MET A 9 14.68 -10.87 17.25
C MET A 9 14.54 -9.69 16.27
N ILE A 10 13.32 -9.19 16.10
CA ILE A 10 13.04 -7.99 15.32
C ILE A 10 12.67 -6.82 16.24
N ARG A 11 13.06 -5.61 15.86
CA ARG A 11 12.66 -4.38 16.54
C ARG A 11 11.46 -3.79 15.84
N LEU A 12 10.35 -3.65 16.55
CA LEU A 12 9.11 -3.07 16.03
C LEU A 12 9.21 -1.53 15.98
N PRO A 13 8.41 -0.86 15.13
CA PRO A 13 8.41 0.61 15.01
C PRO A 13 8.08 1.34 16.32
N ASN A 14 7.40 0.70 17.25
CA ASN A 14 7.10 1.21 18.59
C ASN A 14 8.27 1.09 19.59
N GLY A 15 9.45 0.61 19.13
CA GLY A 15 10.64 0.44 19.94
C GLY A 15 10.71 -0.86 20.75
N SER A 16 9.64 -1.68 20.78
CA SER A 16 9.68 -3.00 21.42
C SER A 16 10.39 -4.03 20.55
N SER A 17 10.89 -5.11 21.17
CA SER A 17 11.50 -6.23 20.45
C SER A 17 10.61 -7.47 20.57
N SER A 18 10.50 -8.24 19.49
CA SER A 18 9.73 -9.49 19.46
C SER A 18 10.54 -10.59 18.77
N TRP A 19 10.40 -11.82 19.27
CA TRP A 19 10.95 -13.01 18.62
C TRP A 19 9.99 -13.49 17.54
N VAL A 20 10.50 -13.68 16.34
CA VAL A 20 9.75 -14.21 15.20
C VAL A 20 10.56 -15.29 14.50
N PRO A 21 9.93 -16.25 13.80
CA PRO A 21 10.64 -17.20 12.96
C PRO A 21 11.57 -16.48 11.98
N ALA A 22 12.80 -16.94 11.80
CA ALA A 22 13.79 -16.32 10.93
C ALA A 22 13.28 -16.20 9.46
N ALA A 23 12.45 -17.14 9.01
CA ALA A 23 11.77 -17.06 7.73
C ALA A 23 10.84 -15.84 7.64
N SER A 24 10.05 -15.56 8.68
CA SER A 24 9.14 -14.40 8.76
C SER A 24 9.90 -13.08 8.82
N SER A 25 11.06 -13.03 9.49
CA SER A 25 11.87 -11.80 9.58
C SER A 25 12.50 -11.39 8.24
N ARG A 26 12.88 -12.37 7.42
CA ARG A 26 13.39 -12.13 6.05
C ARG A 26 12.31 -11.58 5.12
N THR A 27 11.07 -11.98 5.33
CA THR A 27 9.92 -11.55 4.51
C THR A 27 9.41 -10.17 4.93
N SER A 28 9.43 -9.83 6.23
CA SER A 28 8.85 -8.58 6.75
C SER A 28 9.59 -7.31 6.30
N SER A 29 10.89 -7.41 5.96
CA SER A 29 11.68 -6.26 5.47
C SER A 29 11.38 -5.88 4.01
N ILE A 30 10.63 -6.71 3.27
CA ILE A 30 10.36 -6.55 1.83
C ILE A 30 8.85 -6.45 1.55
N VAL A 31 8.01 -6.54 2.58
CA VAL A 31 6.55 -6.46 2.39
C VAL A 31 6.14 -5.04 2.05
N THR A 32 5.71 -4.84 0.82
CA THR A 32 5.08 -3.59 0.37
C THR A 32 3.59 -3.63 0.74
N GLU A 33 3.08 -2.59 1.38
CA GLU A 33 1.64 -2.47 1.65
C GLU A 33 0.85 -2.45 0.33
N ASP A 34 -0.29 -3.11 0.28
CA ASP A 34 -1.18 -3.21 -0.88
C ASP A 34 -1.48 -1.86 -1.56
N ARG A 35 -1.60 -0.80 -0.74
CA ARG A 35 -1.83 0.56 -1.24
C ARG A 35 -0.61 1.21 -1.91
N ASN A 36 0.58 0.63 -1.75
CA ASN A 36 1.86 1.18 -2.21
C ASN A 36 2.49 0.39 -3.35
N ILE A 37 1.86 -0.70 -3.80
CA ILE A 37 2.35 -1.49 -4.94
C ILE A 37 2.19 -0.73 -6.25
N LEU A 38 3.04 -1.03 -7.21
CA LEU A 38 2.88 -0.55 -8.58
C LEU A 38 1.75 -1.29 -9.29
N TRP A 39 1.21 -0.69 -10.34
CA TRP A 39 0.11 -1.31 -11.09
C TRP A 39 0.50 -2.66 -11.70
N GLU A 40 1.68 -2.75 -12.25
CA GLU A 40 2.23 -3.98 -12.86
C GLU A 40 2.39 -5.10 -11.84
N ASP A 41 2.93 -4.77 -10.65
CA ASP A 41 3.08 -5.71 -9.55
C ASP A 41 1.71 -6.17 -9.02
N PHE A 42 0.75 -5.25 -8.93
CA PHE A 42 -0.63 -5.57 -8.59
C PHE A 42 -1.25 -6.57 -9.56
N CYS A 43 -1.09 -6.37 -10.88
CA CYS A 43 -1.62 -7.29 -11.88
C CYS A 43 -1.06 -8.70 -11.72
N GLN A 44 0.24 -8.82 -11.48
CA GLN A 44 0.88 -10.13 -11.26
C GLN A 44 0.43 -10.76 -9.93
N ALA A 45 0.36 -9.96 -8.86
CA ALA A 45 -0.06 -10.43 -7.54
C ALA A 45 -1.53 -10.91 -7.56
N ALA A 46 -2.42 -10.20 -8.26
CA ALA A 46 -3.82 -10.57 -8.40
C ALA A 46 -3.99 -11.97 -9.03
N LEU A 47 -3.28 -12.24 -10.12
CA LEU A 47 -3.31 -13.56 -10.79
C LEU A 47 -2.78 -14.66 -9.87
N ARG A 48 -1.63 -14.44 -9.22
CA ARG A 48 -1.05 -15.41 -8.28
C ARG A 48 -1.97 -15.68 -7.09
N MET A 49 -2.67 -14.65 -6.61
CA MET A 49 -3.62 -14.80 -5.51
C MET A 49 -4.81 -15.68 -5.90
N ILE A 50 -5.36 -15.53 -7.12
CA ILE A 50 -6.44 -16.40 -7.60
C ILE A 50 -5.98 -17.85 -7.63
N VAL A 51 -4.81 -18.14 -8.21
CA VAL A 51 -4.26 -19.51 -8.25
C VAL A 51 -4.07 -20.07 -6.84
N ALA A 52 -3.48 -19.29 -5.93
CA ALA A 52 -3.26 -19.72 -4.54
C ALA A 52 -4.57 -19.99 -3.78
N MET A 53 -5.63 -19.21 -4.07
CA MET A 53 -6.95 -19.45 -3.48
C MET A 53 -7.60 -20.74 -4.01
N GLU A 54 -7.44 -21.05 -5.31
CA GLU A 54 -7.90 -22.30 -5.91
C GLU A 54 -7.14 -23.50 -5.32
N GLU A 55 -5.82 -23.41 -5.19
CA GLU A 55 -4.97 -24.44 -4.57
C GLU A 55 -5.28 -24.67 -3.08
N ALA A 56 -5.77 -23.63 -2.39
CA ALA A 56 -6.16 -23.69 -0.98
C ALA A 56 -7.65 -24.02 -0.77
N ASP A 57 -8.34 -24.51 -1.79
CA ASP A 57 -9.76 -24.91 -1.76
C ASP A 57 -10.71 -23.81 -1.21
N TRP A 58 -10.44 -22.54 -1.56
CA TRP A 58 -11.36 -21.49 -1.21
C TRP A 58 -12.72 -21.65 -1.93
N PRO A 59 -13.84 -21.21 -1.31
CA PRO A 59 -15.12 -21.26 -1.97
C PRO A 59 -15.09 -20.62 -3.35
N GLN A 60 -15.52 -21.36 -4.37
CA GLN A 60 -15.43 -20.93 -5.77
C GLN A 60 -16.09 -19.58 -6.02
N GLU A 61 -17.16 -19.26 -5.26
CA GLU A 61 -17.82 -17.97 -5.34
C GLU A 61 -16.94 -16.80 -4.89
N CYS A 62 -16.10 -17.02 -3.87
CA CYS A 62 -15.13 -16.02 -3.40
C CYS A 62 -14.02 -15.80 -4.44
N VAL A 63 -13.50 -16.88 -5.01
CA VAL A 63 -12.47 -16.82 -6.08
C VAL A 63 -13.01 -16.07 -7.29
N ALA A 64 -14.19 -16.45 -7.78
CA ALA A 64 -14.85 -15.80 -8.92
C ALA A 64 -15.16 -14.32 -8.66
N MET A 65 -15.60 -13.99 -7.46
CA MET A 65 -15.88 -12.61 -7.06
C MET A 65 -14.61 -11.74 -7.08
N LEU A 66 -13.51 -12.21 -6.52
CA LEU A 66 -12.24 -11.48 -6.51
C LEU A 66 -11.64 -11.37 -7.90
N ALA A 67 -11.68 -12.44 -8.69
CA ALA A 67 -11.24 -12.41 -10.09
C ALA A 67 -12.02 -11.36 -10.89
N LYS A 68 -13.35 -11.30 -10.71
CA LYS A 68 -14.22 -10.30 -11.35
C LYS A 68 -13.94 -8.89 -10.83
N PHE A 69 -13.70 -8.72 -9.53
CA PHE A 69 -13.33 -7.43 -8.94
C PHE A 69 -12.08 -6.86 -9.60
N TRP A 70 -10.99 -7.63 -9.62
CA TRP A 70 -9.74 -7.18 -10.22
C TRP A 70 -9.83 -7.02 -11.75
N GLY A 71 -10.60 -7.89 -12.42
CA GLY A 71 -10.90 -7.75 -13.84
C GLY A 71 -11.61 -6.42 -14.17
N ASN A 72 -12.59 -6.03 -13.36
CA ASN A 72 -13.29 -4.76 -13.52
C ASN A 72 -12.36 -3.55 -13.33
N LEU A 73 -11.39 -3.61 -12.41
CA LEU A 73 -10.40 -2.55 -12.26
C LEU A 73 -9.44 -2.47 -13.47
N GLN A 74 -9.11 -3.60 -14.10
CA GLN A 74 -8.26 -3.64 -15.28
C GLN A 74 -8.87 -2.91 -16.49
N ILE A 75 -10.20 -2.96 -16.62
CA ILE A 75 -10.93 -2.33 -17.73
C ILE A 75 -11.53 -0.97 -17.35
N HIS A 76 -11.33 -0.50 -16.12
CA HIS A 76 -11.83 0.79 -15.66
C HIS A 76 -11.19 1.96 -16.43
N GLU A 77 -11.96 3.03 -16.70
CA GLU A 77 -11.48 4.19 -17.45
C GLU A 77 -10.22 4.85 -16.90
N LEU A 78 -10.11 4.93 -15.55
CA LEU A 78 -8.93 5.46 -14.86
C LEU A 78 -7.65 4.65 -15.13
N ARG A 79 -7.77 3.39 -15.56
CA ARG A 79 -6.61 2.57 -15.92
C ARG A 79 -5.88 3.13 -17.15
N SER A 80 -6.64 3.64 -18.10
CA SER A 80 -6.12 4.17 -19.38
C SER A 80 -5.86 5.68 -19.35
N SER A 81 -6.07 6.32 -18.21
CA SER A 81 -5.81 7.74 -18.01
C SER A 81 -4.32 8.07 -18.14
N ARG A 82 -4.02 9.26 -18.64
CA ARG A 82 -2.66 9.82 -18.69
C ARG A 82 -2.20 10.38 -17.34
N ASP A 83 -3.12 10.58 -16.39
CA ASP A 83 -2.77 11.04 -15.05
C ASP A 83 -2.29 9.85 -14.20
N PRO A 84 -1.04 9.85 -13.72
CA PRO A 84 -0.52 8.78 -12.88
C PRO A 84 -1.30 8.61 -11.56
N LEU A 85 -1.99 9.66 -11.08
CA LEU A 85 -2.81 9.58 -9.88
C LEU A 85 -4.08 8.74 -10.09
N ASP A 86 -4.55 8.58 -11.31
CA ASP A 86 -5.72 7.78 -11.62
C ASP A 86 -5.45 6.28 -11.43
N GLN A 87 -4.32 5.76 -11.91
CA GLN A 87 -3.91 4.38 -11.62
C GLN A 87 -3.64 4.19 -10.11
N ARG A 88 -3.01 5.18 -9.48
CA ARG A 88 -2.80 5.18 -8.03
C ARG A 88 -4.14 5.12 -7.28
N THR A 89 -5.16 5.81 -7.76
CA THR A 89 -6.51 5.77 -7.19
C THR A 89 -7.08 4.35 -7.20
N LEU A 90 -6.96 3.62 -8.31
CA LEU A 90 -7.43 2.23 -8.40
C LEU A 90 -6.68 1.30 -7.44
N ILE A 91 -5.36 1.48 -7.27
CA ILE A 91 -4.56 0.71 -6.30
C ILE A 91 -5.02 0.97 -4.87
N VAL A 92 -5.21 2.23 -4.48
CA VAL A 92 -5.69 2.59 -3.15
C VAL A 92 -7.11 2.07 -2.92
N TYR A 93 -7.99 2.23 -3.90
CA TYR A 93 -9.37 1.72 -3.85
C TYR A 93 -9.40 0.22 -3.62
N GLN A 94 -8.66 -0.58 -4.42
CA GLN A 94 -8.65 -2.04 -4.26
C GLN A 94 -8.12 -2.45 -2.88
N ALA A 95 -7.06 -1.82 -2.39
CA ALA A 95 -6.48 -2.14 -1.09
C ALA A 95 -7.48 -1.87 0.05
N GLU A 96 -8.16 -0.72 0.02
CA GLU A 96 -9.17 -0.35 1.02
C GLU A 96 -10.40 -1.26 0.95
N GLN A 97 -10.91 -1.55 -0.26
CA GLN A 97 -12.09 -2.39 -0.44
C GLN A 97 -11.82 -3.85 -0.01
N ARG A 98 -10.67 -4.42 -0.35
CA ARG A 98 -10.27 -5.75 0.13
C ARG A 98 -10.17 -5.79 1.65
N ARG A 99 -9.50 -4.83 2.25
CA ARG A 99 -9.40 -4.75 3.71
C ARG A 99 -10.76 -4.70 4.39
N LEU A 100 -11.67 -3.86 3.90
CA LEU A 100 -13.03 -3.75 4.42
C LEU A 100 -13.82 -5.04 4.23
N TRP A 101 -13.66 -5.70 3.10
CA TRP A 101 -14.29 -6.97 2.81
C TRP A 101 -13.82 -8.06 3.80
N HIS A 102 -12.53 -8.18 4.05
CA HIS A 102 -12.02 -9.11 5.04
C HIS A 102 -12.59 -8.85 6.45
N LEU A 103 -12.69 -7.60 6.84
CA LEU A 103 -13.32 -7.23 8.12
C LEU A 103 -14.81 -7.58 8.16
N SER A 104 -15.50 -7.50 7.03
CA SER A 104 -16.93 -7.79 6.95
C SER A 104 -17.27 -9.30 7.04
N ILE A 105 -16.33 -10.19 6.71
CA ILE A 105 -16.53 -11.65 6.79
C ILE A 105 -17.00 -12.08 8.19
N SER A 106 -16.38 -11.48 9.22
CA SER A 106 -16.72 -11.79 10.63
C SER A 106 -17.86 -10.93 11.18
N SER A 107 -18.47 -10.06 10.38
CA SER A 107 -19.57 -9.20 10.82
C SER A 107 -20.92 -9.93 10.75
N PRO A 108 -21.92 -9.53 11.56
CA PRO A 108 -23.26 -10.10 11.50
C PRO A 108 -23.95 -9.98 10.13
N GLN A 109 -23.58 -8.97 9.34
CA GLN A 109 -24.10 -8.72 8.00
C GLN A 109 -23.42 -9.60 6.95
N GLY A 110 -22.29 -10.22 7.30
CA GLY A 110 -21.48 -11.02 6.37
C GLY A 110 -20.73 -10.20 5.32
N ALA A 111 -20.03 -10.90 4.43
CA ALA A 111 -19.26 -10.30 3.37
C ALA A 111 -20.15 -9.77 2.24
N TYR A 112 -19.82 -8.57 1.72
CA TYR A 112 -20.51 -8.00 0.57
C TYR A 112 -19.82 -8.37 -0.74
N ASN A 113 -20.52 -8.17 -1.88
CA ASN A 113 -19.99 -8.49 -3.19
C ASN A 113 -19.04 -7.41 -3.71
N LEU A 114 -17.73 -7.67 -3.62
CA LEU A 114 -16.67 -6.79 -4.11
C LEU A 114 -16.69 -6.59 -5.64
N ALA A 115 -17.23 -7.54 -6.40
CA ALA A 115 -17.23 -7.43 -7.87
C ALA A 115 -18.04 -6.23 -8.38
N ARG A 116 -18.90 -5.65 -7.55
CA ARG A 116 -19.61 -4.42 -7.86
C ARG A 116 -18.74 -3.21 -7.53
N ILE A 117 -18.15 -2.61 -8.56
CA ILE A 117 -17.38 -1.37 -8.41
C ILE A 117 -18.29 -0.24 -7.92
N ASN A 118 -17.83 0.52 -6.94
CA ASN A 118 -18.55 1.69 -6.43
C ASN A 118 -17.83 2.96 -6.88
N GLU A 119 -18.38 3.60 -7.93
CA GLU A 119 -17.82 4.79 -8.54
C GLU A 119 -17.75 5.98 -7.59
N GLU A 120 -18.69 6.10 -6.66
CA GLU A 120 -18.68 7.17 -5.67
C GLU A 120 -17.51 7.01 -4.69
N ILE A 121 -17.18 5.78 -4.30
CA ILE A 121 -16.00 5.51 -3.48
C ILE A 121 -14.71 5.76 -4.30
N ILE A 122 -14.66 5.36 -5.58
CA ILE A 122 -13.53 5.67 -6.45
C ILE A 122 -13.32 7.18 -6.54
N ARG A 123 -14.39 7.96 -6.75
CA ARG A 123 -14.32 9.42 -6.80
C ARG A 123 -13.75 10.02 -5.51
N LYS A 124 -14.22 9.58 -4.34
CA LYS A 124 -13.69 10.02 -3.04
C LYS A 124 -12.24 9.60 -2.83
N THR A 125 -11.88 8.40 -3.27
CA THR A 125 -10.50 7.91 -3.20
C THR A 125 -9.59 8.73 -4.09
N ARG A 126 -10.05 9.14 -5.28
CA ARG A 126 -9.32 10.03 -6.20
C ARG A 126 -9.04 11.39 -5.57
N GLU A 127 -10.04 12.00 -4.94
CA GLU A 127 -9.86 13.24 -4.20
C GLU A 127 -8.83 13.10 -3.09
N LYS A 128 -8.91 12.02 -2.30
CA LYS A 128 -7.96 11.72 -1.22
C LYS A 128 -6.53 11.56 -1.76
N VAL A 129 -6.33 10.76 -2.80
CA VAL A 129 -5.03 10.54 -3.43
C VAL A 129 -4.43 11.85 -3.94
N TYR A 130 -5.24 12.70 -4.59
CA TYR A 130 -4.83 14.01 -5.05
C TYR A 130 -4.34 14.92 -3.91
N TRP A 131 -5.09 14.99 -2.80
CA TRP A 131 -4.72 15.82 -1.66
C TRP A 131 -3.52 15.27 -0.90
N ASP A 132 -3.37 13.95 -0.79
CA ASP A 132 -2.21 13.31 -0.19
C ASP A 132 -0.94 13.61 -0.99
N GLU A 133 -1.00 13.49 -2.31
CA GLU A 133 0.11 13.82 -3.21
C GLU A 133 0.49 15.31 -3.12
N ARG A 134 -0.50 16.20 -3.06
CA ARG A 134 -0.26 17.64 -2.91
C ARG A 134 0.41 17.96 -1.59
N ARG A 135 -0.07 17.40 -0.48
CA ARG A 135 0.55 17.57 0.85
C ARG A 135 2.00 17.08 0.87
N LEU A 136 2.27 15.95 0.24
CA LEU A 136 3.63 15.41 0.14
C LEU A 136 4.56 16.36 -0.63
N LYS A 137 4.11 16.91 -1.74
CA LYS A 137 4.87 17.90 -2.53
C LYS A 137 5.14 19.18 -1.76
N ASP A 138 4.17 19.69 -1.04
CA ASP A 138 4.31 20.89 -0.21
C ASP A 138 5.31 20.63 0.91
N TYR A 139 5.24 19.50 1.62
CA TYR A 139 6.20 19.12 2.65
C TYR A 139 7.64 18.99 2.10
N GLN A 140 7.80 18.39 0.92
CA GLN A 140 9.12 18.27 0.27
C GLN A 140 9.69 19.63 -0.13
N ARG A 141 8.84 20.56 -0.58
CA ARG A 141 9.24 21.93 -0.92
C ARG A 141 9.73 22.68 0.31
N ASP A 142 8.99 22.62 1.41
CA ASP A 142 9.33 23.28 2.66
C ASP A 142 10.62 22.70 3.26
N SER A 143 10.80 21.39 3.24
CA SER A 143 12.00 20.70 3.69
C SER A 143 13.23 21.11 2.89
N ARG A 144 13.13 21.26 1.55
CA ARG A 144 14.22 21.76 0.70
C ARG A 144 14.57 23.21 1.02
N SER A 145 13.55 24.06 1.22
CA SER A 145 13.72 25.48 1.58
C SER A 145 14.44 25.63 2.92
N MET A 146 14.04 24.84 3.92
CA MET A 146 14.70 24.83 5.24
C MET A 146 16.16 24.35 5.15
N SER A 147 16.43 23.31 4.39
CA SER A 147 17.78 22.80 4.18
C SER A 147 18.68 23.82 3.50
N PHE A 148 18.18 24.54 2.51
CA PHE A 148 18.90 25.62 1.83
C PHE A 148 19.20 26.80 2.78
N LEU A 149 18.25 27.21 3.61
CA LEU A 149 18.44 28.26 4.61
C LEU A 149 19.49 27.89 5.65
N LEU A 150 19.47 26.65 6.15
CA LEU A 150 20.45 26.15 7.11
C LEU A 150 21.86 26.10 6.49
N PHE A 151 21.98 25.67 5.23
CA PHE A 151 23.26 25.67 4.50
C PHE A 151 23.79 27.11 4.35
N ARG A 152 22.95 28.06 3.99
CA ARG A 152 23.33 29.47 3.83
C ARG A 152 23.76 30.09 5.15
N LEU A 153 23.08 29.81 6.26
CA LEU A 153 23.43 30.30 7.60
C LEU A 153 24.77 29.73 8.08
N LYS A 154 25.07 28.45 7.82
CA LYS A 154 26.37 27.86 8.15
C LYS A 154 27.51 28.53 7.40
N ASN A 155 27.31 28.92 6.15
CA ASN A 155 28.34 29.58 5.36
C ASN A 155 28.51 31.07 5.68
N LEU A 156 27.51 31.74 6.27
CA LEU A 156 27.61 33.12 6.73
C LEU A 156 28.36 33.26 8.07
N ASN A 157 28.42 32.22 8.89
CA ASN A 157 29.15 32.22 10.17
C ASN A 157 30.68 32.04 10.04
N LEU A 158 31.19 31.95 8.81
CA LEU A 158 32.66 31.82 8.55
C LEU A 158 33.39 33.13 8.30
N THR A 159 32.74 34.29 8.46
CA THR A 159 33.35 35.60 8.21
C THR A 159 33.14 36.58 9.37
N PHE A 160 33.55 36.22 10.58
CA PHE A 160 33.88 37.21 11.61
C PHE A 160 35.40 37.22 11.84
N PRO A 161 36.15 38.24 11.42
CA PRO A 161 37.53 38.41 11.85
C PRO A 161 37.54 38.75 13.33
N ILE A 162 38.24 37.95 14.11
CA ILE A 162 38.63 38.31 15.47
C ILE A 162 39.76 39.35 15.38
N THR A 163 39.47 40.57 15.70
CA THR A 163 40.46 41.58 16.03
C THR A 163 40.72 41.59 17.52
#